data_15f8e68d275fdadcf3f2d1a1d0f9d332
#
_entry.id   15f8e68d275fdadcf3f2d1a1d0f9d332
#
_cell.length_a   1.000
_cell.length_b   1.000
_cell.length_c   1.000
_cell.angle_alpha   90.00
_cell.angle_beta   90.00
_cell.angle_gamma   90.00
#
_symmetry.space_group_name_H-M   'P 1'
#
loop_
_entity.id
_entity.type
_entity.pdbx_description
1 polymer ?
#
loop_
_entity_poly.entity_id
_entity_poly.type
_entity_poly.pdbx_seq_one_letter_code
_entity_poly.pdbx_strand_id
1 'polypeptide(L)'
;MFVGYPHGAAWDEMLDADEQPRTPYKAVHHTLRDMSAASLKERADTLARAYLDQGVTFDHAGEERPFPLDAVPRVISAHEWDVIETGVVQRVTALEMFLDDIYSREGEIPRAVHEGVVPWRLIASSQHYHRAVMGIRPANGVRVHVSGVDLIRDESGTFRVLEDNVRVPSGVSYVIANRRAMANVFPEAFNTMRIRPVGNYPQMLLHGLRASAPDGATDPTVVVLTPGVFNSAYYEHSLLARMMGVELVEGRDLVCTGGQVRMRTTHGDRPVDVIYRRVDDEFLDPVHFRGDSVLGVAGLVSAMRSGRVSVANAVGNGVADDKLIYSYLPDLIRFYLDEDPILPNVETFRCDEPAALAHVLDHLDEMVVKPVDGSGGKGLVVGPRADRATLDRLRAGLRSNPRGWIAQPVVQLSTVPTFLEGRLVPRHVDLRPFAVNDGERIQVLPGGLTRVALPEGELVVNSSQGGGSKDTWVLAGRGRLRVAPSAEPAGETREVVIMSAPTASHDDSIRSQQQQDSSSNDSNCDRMDHGGHGPKRGRTNAESDRGVPLLDRSLHRTRGRHGSDRRRPAPAIARGPCGPRRGSLTHGPLRDHGHAE
;
A
#
# COMPACT_ATOMS: atom_id res chain seq x y z
N MET A 1 -10.21 -7.58 33.37
CA MET A 1 -9.15 -7.14 32.43
C MET A 1 -8.75 -5.66 32.61
N PHE A 2 -9.65 -4.76 33.00
CA PHE A 2 -9.38 -3.30 33.10
C PHE A 2 -8.91 -2.83 34.49
N VAL A 3 -8.82 -3.71 35.47
CA VAL A 3 -8.30 -3.33 36.80
C VAL A 3 -6.83 -2.93 36.67
N GLY A 4 -6.52 -1.66 37.01
CA GLY A 4 -5.17 -1.11 36.87
C GLY A 4 -4.78 -0.73 35.44
N TYR A 5 -5.74 -0.60 34.52
CA TYR A 5 -5.48 -0.05 33.19
C TYR A 5 -5.03 1.42 33.33
N PRO A 6 -3.81 1.78 32.85
CA PRO A 6 -3.30 3.12 33.03
C PRO A 6 -3.96 4.12 32.06
N HIS A 7 -4.51 5.19 32.57
CA HIS A 7 -5.00 6.31 31.76
C HIS A 7 -3.85 7.30 31.55
N GLY A 8 -3.59 7.65 30.26
CA GLY A 8 -2.61 8.65 29.86
C GLY A 8 -3.28 9.98 29.51
N ALA A 9 -2.46 10.97 29.11
CA ALA A 9 -2.94 12.26 28.59
C ALA A 9 -3.52 12.14 27.16
N ALA A 10 -3.21 11.05 26.43
CA ALA A 10 -3.71 10.82 25.09
C ALA A 10 -5.19 10.43 25.09
N TRP A 11 -5.88 10.76 23.99
CA TRP A 11 -7.26 10.31 23.76
C TRP A 11 -7.33 8.79 23.71
N ASP A 12 -7.96 8.16 24.70
CA ASP A 12 -8.25 6.73 24.64
C ASP A 12 -9.54 6.50 23.83
N GLU A 13 -9.47 5.64 22.81
CA GLU A 13 -10.61 5.42 21.90
C GLU A 13 -11.69 4.53 22.51
N MET A 14 -11.32 3.69 23.52
CA MET A 14 -12.26 2.80 24.18
C MET A 14 -12.90 3.42 25.41
N LEU A 15 -12.13 4.12 26.22
CA LEU A 15 -12.57 4.67 27.50
C LEU A 15 -12.60 6.20 27.45
N ASP A 16 -13.55 6.79 28.16
CA ASP A 16 -13.58 8.24 28.40
C ASP A 16 -12.84 8.62 29.68
N ALA A 17 -12.87 9.91 30.04
CA ALA A 17 -12.19 10.42 31.22
C ALA A 17 -12.74 9.85 32.55
N ASP A 18 -13.98 9.37 32.54
CA ASP A 18 -14.64 8.75 33.70
C ASP A 18 -14.49 7.21 33.70
N GLU A 19 -13.56 6.70 32.89
CA GLU A 19 -13.30 5.25 32.69
C GLU A 19 -14.50 4.46 32.16
N GLN A 20 -15.48 5.16 31.53
CA GLN A 20 -16.64 4.51 30.94
C GLN A 20 -16.38 4.20 29.47
N PRO A 21 -16.88 3.05 28.97
CA PRO A 21 -16.70 2.70 27.57
C PRO A 21 -17.47 3.65 26.65
N ARG A 22 -16.74 4.28 25.72
CA ARG A 22 -17.34 5.07 24.64
C ARG A 22 -18.33 4.21 23.84
N THR A 23 -19.36 4.85 23.32
CA THR A 23 -20.50 4.15 22.71
C THR A 23 -20.10 3.08 21.67
N PRO A 24 -19.13 3.30 20.73
CA PRO A 24 -18.75 2.28 19.76
C PRO A 24 -18.12 1.04 20.39
N TYR A 25 -17.47 1.21 21.55
CA TYR A 25 -16.73 0.14 22.21
C TYR A 25 -17.51 -0.64 23.27
N LYS A 26 -18.76 -0.25 23.60
CA LYS A 26 -19.52 -0.88 24.69
C LYS A 26 -19.58 -2.42 24.60
N ALA A 27 -19.79 -2.96 23.41
CA ALA A 27 -19.86 -4.42 23.21
C ALA A 27 -18.49 -5.09 23.40
N VAL A 28 -17.42 -4.53 22.80
CA VAL A 28 -16.04 -5.05 22.94
C VAL A 28 -15.59 -4.96 24.39
N HIS A 29 -15.83 -3.81 25.05
CA HIS A 29 -15.49 -3.63 26.46
C HIS A 29 -16.19 -4.67 27.36
N HIS A 30 -17.49 -4.91 27.15
CA HIS A 30 -18.24 -5.92 27.90
C HIS A 30 -17.64 -7.31 27.72
N THR A 31 -17.35 -7.72 26.49
CA THR A 31 -16.71 -9.00 26.19
C THR A 31 -15.35 -9.13 26.88
N LEU A 32 -14.50 -8.11 26.78
CA LEU A 32 -13.16 -8.13 27.39
C LEU A 32 -13.22 -8.07 28.93
N ARG A 33 -14.19 -7.36 29.52
CA ARG A 33 -14.36 -7.28 30.97
C ARG A 33 -14.68 -8.66 31.57
N ASP A 34 -15.53 -9.43 30.89
CA ASP A 34 -16.00 -10.73 31.35
C ASP A 34 -15.02 -11.87 31.04
N MET A 35 -13.97 -11.59 30.23
CA MET A 35 -12.95 -12.55 29.85
C MET A 35 -11.78 -12.57 30.83
N SER A 36 -11.22 -13.76 31.12
CA SER A 36 -9.97 -13.88 31.88
C SER A 36 -8.74 -13.55 31.03
N ALA A 37 -7.65 -13.14 31.67
CA ALA A 37 -6.37 -12.91 30.97
C ALA A 37 -5.85 -14.19 30.27
N ALA A 38 -6.08 -15.36 30.88
CA ALA A 38 -5.70 -16.64 30.30
C ALA A 38 -6.49 -16.93 29.00
N SER A 39 -7.80 -16.67 29.00
CA SER A 39 -8.64 -16.86 27.80
C SER A 39 -8.26 -15.91 26.69
N LEU A 40 -7.97 -14.63 27.00
CA LEU A 40 -7.53 -13.66 25.98
C LEU A 40 -6.15 -14.02 25.43
N LYS A 41 -5.24 -14.54 26.29
CA LYS A 41 -3.94 -15.03 25.86
C LYS A 41 -4.08 -16.23 24.91
N GLU A 42 -4.93 -17.19 25.20
CA GLU A 42 -5.19 -18.34 24.32
C GLU A 42 -5.69 -17.91 22.94
N ARG A 43 -6.59 -16.88 22.89
CA ARG A 43 -7.06 -16.29 21.64
C ARG A 43 -5.93 -15.58 20.89
N ALA A 44 -5.08 -14.81 21.58
CA ALA A 44 -3.91 -14.16 20.98
C ALA A 44 -2.90 -15.18 20.42
N ASP A 45 -2.63 -16.27 21.15
CA ASP A 45 -1.77 -17.37 20.69
C ASP A 45 -2.38 -18.07 19.45
N THR A 46 -3.70 -18.17 19.38
CA THR A 46 -4.42 -18.72 18.21
C THR A 46 -4.32 -17.80 17.00
N LEU A 47 -4.43 -16.48 17.18
CA LEU A 47 -4.18 -15.48 16.11
C LEU A 47 -2.77 -15.61 15.56
N ALA A 48 -1.76 -15.66 16.43
CA ALA A 48 -0.36 -15.79 16.03
C ALA A 48 -0.10 -17.07 15.22
N ARG A 49 -0.68 -18.21 15.65
CA ARG A 49 -0.60 -19.49 14.91
C ARG A 49 -1.27 -19.40 13.55
N ALA A 50 -2.48 -18.83 13.47
CA ALA A 50 -3.20 -18.68 12.21
C ALA A 50 -2.42 -17.83 11.20
N TYR A 51 -1.63 -16.86 11.66
CA TYR A 51 -0.76 -16.04 10.83
C TYR A 51 0.44 -16.81 10.29
N LEU A 52 1.10 -17.61 11.14
CA LEU A 52 2.19 -18.48 10.70
C LEU A 52 1.71 -19.50 9.64
N ASP A 53 0.56 -20.15 9.89
CA ASP A 53 -0.01 -21.15 8.99
C ASP A 53 -0.40 -20.57 7.63
N GLN A 54 -0.73 -19.28 7.57
CA GLN A 54 -1.09 -18.55 6.34
C GLN A 54 0.12 -17.89 5.65
N GLY A 55 1.32 -17.98 6.25
CA GLY A 55 2.51 -17.29 5.75
C GLY A 55 2.39 -15.76 5.83
N VAL A 56 1.57 -15.24 6.77
CA VAL A 56 1.45 -13.80 7.03
C VAL A 56 2.61 -13.40 7.93
N THR A 57 3.77 -13.32 7.33
CA THR A 57 5.02 -13.06 8.03
C THR A 57 5.59 -11.71 7.63
N PHE A 58 6.48 -11.22 8.46
CA PHE A 58 7.23 -10.00 8.25
C PHE A 58 8.70 -10.26 8.58
N ASP A 59 9.58 -9.87 7.68
CA ASP A 59 11.01 -9.94 7.95
C ASP A 59 11.42 -8.80 8.90
N HIS A 60 11.85 -9.17 10.10
CA HIS A 60 12.42 -8.24 11.06
C HIS A 60 13.87 -8.63 11.34
N ALA A 61 14.80 -7.82 10.85
CA ALA A 61 16.25 -8.01 11.03
C ALA A 61 16.80 -9.37 10.52
N GLY A 62 16.20 -9.91 9.44
CA GLY A 62 16.61 -11.19 8.84
C GLY A 62 15.97 -12.41 9.50
N GLU A 63 15.02 -12.23 10.43
CA GLU A 63 14.19 -13.30 10.99
C GLU A 63 12.75 -13.13 10.52
N GLU A 64 12.21 -14.17 9.91
CA GLU A 64 10.81 -14.26 9.53
C GLU A 64 9.96 -14.51 10.78
N ARG A 65 9.10 -13.55 11.12
CA ARG A 65 8.19 -13.63 12.28
C ARG A 65 6.76 -13.40 11.83
N PRO A 66 5.75 -13.96 12.55
CA PRO A 66 4.36 -13.60 12.28
C PRO A 66 4.19 -12.09 12.48
N PHE A 67 3.47 -11.45 11.55
CA PHE A 67 3.12 -10.03 11.71
C PHE A 67 2.25 -9.87 12.96
N PRO A 68 2.62 -9.05 13.97
CA PRO A 68 1.89 -9.00 15.22
C PRO A 68 0.46 -8.47 15.02
N LEU A 69 -0.54 -9.32 15.31
CA LEU A 69 -1.96 -8.93 15.36
C LEU A 69 -2.44 -8.96 16.81
N ASP A 70 -2.86 -7.81 17.31
CA ASP A 70 -3.44 -7.72 18.65
C ASP A 70 -4.90 -8.22 18.67
N ALA A 71 -5.24 -8.92 19.76
CA ALA A 71 -6.56 -9.51 19.96
C ALA A 71 -7.67 -8.47 20.24
N VAL A 72 -7.32 -7.22 20.57
CA VAL A 72 -8.28 -6.15 20.80
C VAL A 72 -8.46 -5.34 19.51
N PRO A 73 -9.66 -5.35 18.88
CA PRO A 73 -9.91 -4.61 17.66
C PRO A 73 -9.96 -3.10 17.89
N ARG A 74 -9.70 -2.32 16.85
CA ARG A 74 -10.06 -0.90 16.81
C ARG A 74 -11.47 -0.75 16.26
N VAL A 75 -12.33 -0.02 16.96
CA VAL A 75 -13.74 0.16 16.57
C VAL A 75 -14.00 1.60 16.15
N ILE A 76 -14.54 1.76 14.94
CA ILE A 76 -14.94 3.07 14.39
C ILE A 76 -16.45 3.05 14.17
N SER A 77 -17.14 4.08 14.66
CA SER A 77 -18.59 4.21 14.47
C SER A 77 -18.94 4.47 13.00
N ALA A 78 -20.19 4.20 12.62
CA ALA A 78 -20.68 4.50 11.26
C ALA A 78 -20.54 5.99 10.92
N HIS A 79 -20.85 6.87 11.86
CA HIS A 79 -20.78 8.33 11.65
C HIS A 79 -19.32 8.80 11.42
N GLU A 80 -18.38 8.34 12.25
CA GLU A 80 -16.95 8.67 12.07
C GLU A 80 -16.44 8.16 10.73
N TRP A 81 -16.88 6.93 10.36
CA TRP A 81 -16.48 6.36 9.07
C TRP A 81 -17.04 7.13 7.88
N ASP A 82 -18.28 7.61 7.96
CA ASP A 82 -18.88 8.41 6.89
C ASP A 82 -18.08 9.71 6.65
N VAL A 83 -17.56 10.33 7.72
CA VAL A 83 -16.66 11.50 7.60
C VAL A 83 -15.32 11.12 6.97
N ILE A 84 -14.72 10.00 7.42
CA ILE A 84 -13.46 9.50 6.85
C ILE A 84 -13.63 9.17 5.37
N GLU A 85 -14.67 8.42 5.03
CA GLU A 85 -14.97 7.99 3.66
C GLU A 85 -15.14 9.20 2.73
N THR A 86 -15.97 10.17 3.13
CA THR A 86 -16.21 11.39 2.35
C THR A 86 -14.94 12.23 2.19
N GLY A 87 -14.18 12.40 3.27
CA GLY A 87 -12.94 13.17 3.22
C GLY A 87 -11.83 12.50 2.42
N VAL A 88 -11.74 11.16 2.44
CA VAL A 88 -10.80 10.42 1.58
C VAL A 88 -11.19 10.57 0.11
N VAL A 89 -12.48 10.46 -0.23
CA VAL A 89 -12.97 10.68 -1.60
C VAL A 89 -12.62 12.09 -2.07
N GLN A 90 -12.90 13.12 -1.27
CA GLN A 90 -12.54 14.52 -1.58
C GLN A 90 -11.05 14.68 -1.87
N ARG A 91 -10.18 14.14 -1.01
CA ARG A 91 -8.72 14.23 -1.17
C ARG A 91 -8.23 13.54 -2.43
N VAL A 92 -8.68 12.32 -2.68
CA VAL A 92 -8.27 11.55 -3.88
C VAL A 92 -8.73 12.27 -5.15
N THR A 93 -9.93 12.87 -5.14
CA THR A 93 -10.42 13.67 -6.27
C THR A 93 -9.53 14.88 -6.53
N ALA A 94 -9.15 15.62 -5.50
CA ALA A 94 -8.26 16.77 -5.66
C ALA A 94 -6.85 16.37 -6.13
N LEU A 95 -6.32 15.26 -5.62
CA LEU A 95 -5.02 14.70 -6.05
C LEU A 95 -5.07 14.22 -7.51
N GLU A 96 -6.17 13.60 -7.93
CA GLU A 96 -6.38 13.19 -9.32
C GLU A 96 -6.33 14.40 -10.25
N MET A 97 -7.08 15.48 -9.92
CA MET A 97 -7.10 16.73 -10.69
C MET A 97 -5.74 17.42 -10.72
N PHE A 98 -5.02 17.44 -9.60
CA PHE A 98 -3.66 17.98 -9.52
C PHE A 98 -2.67 17.22 -10.40
N LEU A 99 -2.69 15.88 -10.32
CA LEU A 99 -1.80 15.04 -11.13
C LEU A 99 -2.13 15.14 -12.63
N ASP A 100 -3.40 15.24 -12.99
CA ASP A 100 -3.78 15.47 -14.37
C ASP A 100 -3.31 16.86 -14.85
N ASP A 101 -3.46 17.90 -14.04
CA ASP A 101 -3.01 19.25 -14.35
C ASP A 101 -1.50 19.33 -14.63
N ILE A 102 -0.67 18.62 -13.85
CA ILE A 102 0.79 18.68 -13.99
C ILE A 102 1.36 17.75 -15.08
N TYR A 103 0.60 16.76 -15.57
CA TYR A 103 1.10 15.76 -16.52
C TYR A 103 0.40 15.72 -17.88
N SER A 104 -0.82 16.25 -18.02
CA SER A 104 -1.63 16.01 -19.23
C SER A 104 -1.33 16.97 -20.37
N ARG A 105 -0.72 18.11 -20.09
CA ARG A 105 -0.51 19.18 -21.07
C ARG A 105 0.97 19.49 -21.27
N GLU A 106 1.55 18.91 -22.32
CA GLU A 106 2.93 19.22 -22.67
C GLU A 106 3.06 20.67 -23.15
N GLY A 107 3.97 21.42 -22.51
CA GLY A 107 4.27 22.82 -22.87
C GLY A 107 3.33 23.88 -22.28
N GLU A 108 2.29 23.49 -21.55
CA GLU A 108 1.44 24.43 -20.82
C GLU A 108 1.87 24.55 -19.35
N ILE A 109 1.61 25.71 -18.75
CA ILE A 109 1.81 25.92 -17.31
C ILE A 109 0.60 25.28 -16.59
N PRO A 110 0.81 24.36 -15.62
CA PRO A 110 -0.29 23.82 -14.83
C PRO A 110 -1.13 24.91 -14.16
N ARG A 111 -2.44 24.72 -14.11
CA ARG A 111 -3.39 25.71 -13.56
C ARG A 111 -3.06 26.07 -12.11
N ALA A 112 -2.77 25.06 -11.26
CA ALA A 112 -2.41 25.30 -9.86
C ALA A 112 -1.12 26.12 -9.72
N VAL A 113 -0.21 26.05 -10.69
CA VAL A 113 1.01 26.88 -10.74
C VAL A 113 0.70 28.27 -11.26
N HIS A 114 -0.08 28.40 -12.33
CA HIS A 114 -0.47 29.66 -12.92
C HIS A 114 -1.19 30.58 -11.92
N GLU A 115 -2.11 30.00 -11.16
CA GLU A 115 -2.89 30.70 -10.12
C GLU A 115 -2.12 30.84 -8.78
N GLY A 116 -0.87 30.38 -8.72
CA GLY A 116 0.01 30.55 -7.56
C GLY A 116 -0.31 29.66 -6.35
N VAL A 117 -1.14 28.62 -6.52
CA VAL A 117 -1.49 27.68 -5.44
C VAL A 117 -0.27 26.87 -5.03
N VAL A 118 0.47 26.30 -6.01
CA VAL A 118 1.70 25.53 -5.77
C VAL A 118 2.83 26.08 -6.62
N PRO A 119 3.97 26.47 -6.02
CA PRO A 119 5.12 26.94 -6.78
C PRO A 119 5.70 25.84 -7.68
N TRP A 120 5.89 26.12 -8.98
CA TRP A 120 6.47 25.18 -9.95
C TRP A 120 7.80 24.57 -9.49
N ARG A 121 8.64 25.35 -8.79
CA ARG A 121 9.92 24.87 -8.28
C ARG A 121 9.78 23.65 -7.36
N LEU A 122 8.68 23.52 -6.61
CA LEU A 122 8.45 22.40 -5.70
C LEU A 122 8.11 21.13 -6.46
N ILE A 123 7.30 21.25 -7.51
CA ILE A 123 6.95 20.14 -8.41
C ILE A 123 8.19 19.69 -9.19
N ALA A 124 8.88 20.62 -9.85
CA ALA A 124 10.02 20.33 -10.71
C ALA A 124 11.25 19.79 -9.96
N SER A 125 11.38 20.10 -8.65
CA SER A 125 12.47 19.61 -7.79
C SER A 125 12.11 18.33 -7.02
N SER A 126 10.88 17.82 -7.14
CA SER A 126 10.54 16.53 -6.59
C SER A 126 11.24 15.43 -7.37
N GLN A 127 11.92 14.51 -6.68
CA GLN A 127 12.55 13.35 -7.31
C GLN A 127 11.54 12.42 -8.01
N HIS A 128 10.26 12.57 -7.68
CA HIS A 128 9.16 11.79 -8.25
C HIS A 128 8.51 12.47 -9.48
N TYR A 129 8.98 13.66 -9.86
CA TYR A 129 8.49 14.33 -11.07
C TYR A 129 9.22 13.78 -12.32
N HIS A 130 8.48 13.05 -13.14
CA HIS A 130 9.05 12.37 -14.30
C HIS A 130 8.61 13.01 -15.62
N ARG A 131 9.48 13.80 -16.24
CA ARG A 131 9.21 14.41 -17.56
C ARG A 131 8.94 13.38 -18.66
N ALA A 132 9.49 12.17 -18.53
CA ALA A 132 9.29 11.11 -19.51
C ALA A 132 7.84 10.67 -19.66
N VAL A 133 6.95 10.99 -18.70
CA VAL A 133 5.53 10.63 -18.77
C VAL A 133 4.60 11.83 -19.04
N MET A 134 5.17 13.00 -19.35
CA MET A 134 4.38 14.15 -19.79
C MET A 134 3.57 13.81 -21.04
N GLY A 135 2.29 14.24 -21.06
CA GLY A 135 1.36 13.99 -22.16
C GLY A 135 0.83 12.56 -22.25
N ILE A 136 1.25 11.63 -21.37
CA ILE A 136 0.64 10.31 -21.28
C ILE A 136 -0.65 10.40 -20.47
N ARG A 137 -1.77 10.05 -21.11
CA ARG A 137 -3.09 9.97 -20.47
C ARG A 137 -3.47 8.51 -20.27
N PRO A 138 -3.82 8.09 -19.04
CA PRO A 138 -4.42 6.79 -18.81
C PRO A 138 -5.71 6.61 -19.62
N ALA A 139 -6.04 5.39 -20.05
CA ALA A 139 -7.16 5.12 -20.94
C ALA A 139 -8.50 5.61 -20.38
N ASN A 140 -8.76 5.40 -19.09
CA ASN A 140 -9.98 5.88 -18.42
C ASN A 140 -9.80 7.26 -17.73
N GLY A 141 -8.67 7.94 -17.96
CA GLY A 141 -8.35 9.22 -17.33
C GLY A 141 -7.89 9.14 -15.89
N VAL A 142 -7.85 7.94 -15.26
CA VAL A 142 -7.49 7.76 -13.85
C VAL A 142 -5.98 7.60 -13.68
N ARG A 143 -5.38 8.43 -12.84
CA ARG A 143 -3.97 8.33 -12.42
C ARG A 143 -3.84 7.62 -11.07
N VAL A 144 -4.76 7.90 -10.14
CA VAL A 144 -4.80 7.35 -8.78
C VAL A 144 -5.84 6.24 -8.70
N HIS A 145 -5.49 5.02 -9.11
CA HIS A 145 -6.37 3.85 -9.03
C HIS A 145 -6.51 3.34 -7.60
N VAL A 146 -5.43 3.43 -6.82
CA VAL A 146 -5.39 3.00 -5.42
C VAL A 146 -4.73 4.09 -4.58
N SER A 147 -5.36 4.45 -3.49
CA SER A 147 -4.78 5.34 -2.47
C SER A 147 -4.80 4.70 -1.09
N GLY A 148 -3.81 5.06 -0.27
CA GLY A 148 -3.76 4.78 1.15
C GLY A 148 -3.46 6.08 1.89
N VAL A 149 -4.42 6.61 2.61
CA VAL A 149 -4.29 7.89 3.33
C VAL A 149 -3.99 7.60 4.79
N ASP A 150 -2.86 8.06 5.31
CA ASP A 150 -2.51 7.84 6.71
C ASP A 150 -3.21 8.86 7.61
N LEU A 151 -4.05 8.36 8.50
CA LEU A 151 -4.82 9.14 9.46
C LEU A 151 -4.32 8.89 10.88
N ILE A 152 -4.24 9.95 11.65
CA ILE A 152 -4.11 9.89 13.11
C ILE A 152 -5.36 10.47 13.76
N ARG A 153 -5.60 10.14 15.01
CA ARG A 153 -6.58 10.83 15.84
C ARG A 153 -5.81 11.61 16.90
N ASP A 154 -6.05 12.91 16.98
CA ASP A 154 -5.38 13.80 17.91
C ASP A 154 -5.98 13.74 19.33
N GLU A 155 -5.44 14.52 20.24
CA GLU A 155 -5.88 14.63 21.65
C GLU A 155 -7.30 15.18 21.82
N SER A 156 -7.87 15.80 20.79
CA SER A 156 -9.27 16.23 20.77
C SER A 156 -10.23 15.14 20.28
N GLY A 157 -9.70 14.02 19.81
CA GLY A 157 -10.45 12.94 19.19
C GLY A 157 -10.78 13.19 17.72
N THR A 158 -10.17 14.20 17.08
CA THR A 158 -10.37 14.54 15.68
C THR A 158 -9.42 13.74 14.79
N PHE A 159 -9.94 13.17 13.70
CA PHE A 159 -9.09 12.54 12.67
C PHE A 159 -8.38 13.62 11.84
N ARG A 160 -7.05 13.44 11.68
CA ARG A 160 -6.20 14.30 10.86
C ARG A 160 -5.41 13.45 9.89
N VAL A 161 -5.13 14.01 8.71
CA VAL A 161 -4.28 13.35 7.72
C VAL A 161 -2.81 13.62 8.07
N LEU A 162 -2.01 12.56 8.01
CA LEU A 162 -0.57 12.60 8.26
C LEU A 162 0.24 12.56 6.96
N GLU A 163 -0.21 11.77 5.97
CA GLU A 163 0.38 11.69 4.63
C GLU A 163 -0.60 11.03 3.65
N ASP A 164 -0.41 11.30 2.35
CA ASP A 164 -1.10 10.64 1.25
C ASP A 164 -0.13 9.68 0.57
N ASN A 165 -0.59 8.45 0.29
CA ASN A 165 0.17 7.46 -0.44
C ASN A 165 -0.59 7.06 -1.71
N VAL A 166 -0.16 7.55 -2.88
CA VAL A 166 -0.82 7.35 -4.18
C VAL A 166 0.12 6.79 -5.24
N ARG A 167 1.35 6.42 -4.87
CA ARG A 167 2.33 5.77 -5.74
C ARG A 167 2.17 4.25 -5.72
N VAL A 168 2.52 3.59 -4.62
CA VAL A 168 2.42 2.14 -4.40
C VAL A 168 1.96 1.82 -2.98
N PRO A 169 0.75 2.28 -2.56
CA PRO A 169 0.28 2.02 -1.20
C PRO A 169 0.22 0.53 -0.90
N SER A 170 0.63 0.14 0.32
CA SER A 170 0.67 -1.25 0.77
C SER A 170 0.00 -1.42 2.12
N GLY A 171 -0.34 -2.67 2.46
CA GLY A 171 -0.90 -3.04 3.75
C GLY A 171 -2.36 -3.51 3.72
N VAL A 172 -3.04 -3.47 2.57
CA VAL A 172 -4.44 -3.93 2.46
C VAL A 172 -4.58 -5.44 2.63
N SER A 173 -3.54 -6.21 2.30
CA SER A 173 -3.51 -7.65 2.57
C SER A 173 -3.65 -7.96 4.04
N TYR A 174 -3.02 -7.16 4.90
CA TYR A 174 -3.13 -7.30 6.35
C TYR A 174 -4.54 -6.94 6.86
N VAL A 175 -5.24 -5.97 6.24
CA VAL A 175 -6.65 -5.69 6.56
C VAL A 175 -7.52 -6.93 6.34
N ILE A 176 -7.33 -7.62 5.22
CA ILE A 176 -8.07 -8.83 4.86
C ILE A 176 -7.69 -9.99 5.79
N ALA A 177 -6.39 -10.17 6.03
CA ALA A 177 -5.86 -11.24 6.89
C ALA A 177 -6.31 -11.05 8.35
N ASN A 178 -6.18 -9.82 8.90
CA ASN A 178 -6.64 -9.46 10.23
C ASN A 178 -8.13 -9.81 10.41
N ARG A 179 -9.00 -9.36 9.47
CA ARG A 179 -10.42 -9.63 9.52
C ARG A 179 -10.75 -11.12 9.51
N ARG A 180 -10.07 -11.92 8.68
CA ARG A 180 -10.27 -13.37 8.62
C ARG A 180 -9.85 -14.05 9.92
N ALA A 181 -8.69 -13.68 10.45
CA ALA A 181 -8.18 -14.24 11.71
C ALA A 181 -9.10 -13.88 12.88
N MET A 182 -9.50 -12.60 12.98
CA MET A 182 -10.40 -12.14 14.04
C MET A 182 -11.79 -12.79 13.95
N ALA A 183 -12.34 -13.00 12.75
CA ALA A 183 -13.63 -13.67 12.58
C ALA A 183 -13.60 -15.14 13.05
N ASN A 184 -12.46 -15.80 12.89
CA ASN A 184 -12.28 -17.19 13.37
C ASN A 184 -12.11 -17.26 14.89
N VAL A 185 -11.48 -16.27 15.50
CA VAL A 185 -11.13 -16.28 16.95
C VAL A 185 -12.23 -15.64 17.80
N PHE A 186 -13.00 -14.69 17.25
CA PHE A 186 -14.09 -13.98 17.93
C PHE A 186 -15.42 -14.07 17.16
N PRO A 187 -15.90 -15.26 16.77
CA PRO A 187 -17.11 -15.40 15.96
C PRO A 187 -18.35 -14.77 16.63
N GLU A 188 -18.41 -14.78 17.96
CA GLU A 188 -19.49 -14.17 18.75
C GLU A 188 -19.62 -12.66 18.52
N ALA A 189 -18.49 -11.96 18.35
CA ALA A 189 -18.50 -10.52 18.07
C ALA A 189 -19.10 -10.23 16.68
N PHE A 190 -18.77 -11.03 15.69
CA PHE A 190 -19.30 -10.89 14.33
C PHE A 190 -20.79 -11.24 14.22
N ASN A 191 -21.28 -12.10 15.11
CA ASN A 191 -22.71 -12.41 15.17
C ASN A 191 -23.53 -11.32 15.87
N THR A 192 -22.93 -10.57 16.79
CA THR A 192 -23.63 -9.56 17.62
C THR A 192 -23.40 -8.13 17.16
N MET A 193 -22.21 -7.83 16.62
CA MET A 193 -21.85 -6.50 16.12
C MET A 193 -22.00 -6.46 14.59
N ARG A 194 -22.66 -5.45 14.09
CA ARG A 194 -22.84 -5.25 12.64
C ARG A 194 -21.57 -4.63 12.03
N ILE A 195 -20.54 -5.44 11.85
CA ILE A 195 -19.24 -5.02 11.31
C ILE A 195 -19.31 -5.03 9.78
N ARG A 196 -18.95 -3.91 9.12
CA ARG A 196 -18.92 -3.82 7.65
C ARG A 196 -17.82 -4.76 7.09
N PRO A 197 -18.09 -5.49 5.98
CA PRO A 197 -17.13 -6.44 5.40
C PRO A 197 -16.00 -5.73 4.66
N VAL A 198 -14.80 -6.37 4.64
CA VAL A 198 -13.62 -5.88 3.89
C VAL A 198 -13.13 -6.89 2.84
N GLY A 199 -13.75 -8.06 2.76
CA GLY A 199 -13.31 -9.17 1.90
C GLY A 199 -13.51 -8.94 0.40
N ASN A 200 -14.25 -7.91 -0.01
CA ASN A 200 -14.54 -7.56 -1.40
C ASN A 200 -13.46 -6.68 -2.05
N TYR A 201 -12.43 -6.28 -1.32
CA TYR A 201 -11.37 -5.40 -1.86
C TYR A 201 -10.72 -5.93 -3.15
N PRO A 202 -10.35 -7.22 -3.26
CA PRO A 202 -9.73 -7.72 -4.49
C PRO A 202 -10.64 -7.60 -5.72
N GLN A 203 -11.96 -7.74 -5.54
CA GLN A 203 -12.94 -7.56 -6.61
C GLN A 203 -13.09 -6.08 -6.99
N MET A 204 -13.09 -5.18 -6.00
CA MET A 204 -13.09 -3.73 -6.23
C MET A 204 -11.84 -3.33 -7.02
N LEU A 205 -10.66 -3.81 -6.60
CA LEU A 205 -9.39 -3.53 -7.28
C LEU A 205 -9.40 -4.07 -8.70
N LEU A 206 -9.78 -5.33 -8.91
CA LEU A 206 -9.83 -5.94 -10.25
C LEU A 206 -10.80 -5.19 -11.17
N HIS A 207 -11.95 -4.74 -10.64
CA HIS A 207 -12.91 -3.94 -11.40
C HIS A 207 -12.27 -2.61 -11.86
N GLY A 208 -11.64 -1.85 -10.94
CA GLY A 208 -10.97 -0.59 -11.29
C GLY A 208 -9.81 -0.79 -12.28
N LEU A 209 -9.04 -1.87 -12.12
CA LEU A 209 -7.97 -2.20 -13.07
C LEU A 209 -8.52 -2.53 -14.47
N ARG A 210 -9.57 -3.33 -14.57
CA ARG A 210 -10.22 -3.63 -15.86
C ARG A 210 -10.84 -2.41 -16.50
N ALA A 211 -11.41 -1.49 -15.71
CA ALA A 211 -11.94 -0.22 -16.20
C ALA A 211 -10.85 0.70 -16.79
N SER A 212 -9.58 0.49 -16.43
CA SER A 212 -8.44 1.25 -16.97
C SER A 212 -7.82 0.62 -18.20
N ALA A 213 -8.40 -0.44 -18.76
CA ALA A 213 -7.86 -1.10 -19.95
C ALA A 213 -7.88 -0.16 -21.17
N PRO A 214 -6.91 -0.30 -22.10
CA PRO A 214 -6.93 0.41 -23.37
C PRO A 214 -8.22 0.19 -24.17
N ASP A 215 -8.60 1.19 -24.95
CA ASP A 215 -9.80 1.11 -25.81
C ASP A 215 -9.77 -0.13 -26.71
N GLY A 216 -10.91 -0.81 -26.78
CA GLY A 216 -11.09 -2.02 -27.59
C GLY A 216 -10.72 -3.34 -26.91
N ALA A 217 -10.18 -3.32 -25.69
CA ALA A 217 -9.95 -4.53 -24.91
C ALA A 217 -11.28 -5.03 -24.30
N THR A 218 -11.86 -6.10 -24.86
CA THR A 218 -13.14 -6.64 -24.38
C THR A 218 -13.00 -7.57 -23.18
N ASP A 219 -11.86 -8.26 -23.03
CA ASP A 219 -11.48 -9.09 -21.87
C ASP A 219 -10.02 -8.81 -21.53
N PRO A 220 -9.75 -7.69 -20.82
CA PRO A 220 -8.39 -7.24 -20.63
C PRO A 220 -7.57 -8.18 -19.75
N THR A 221 -6.35 -8.46 -20.19
CA THR A 221 -5.34 -9.18 -19.41
C THR A 221 -4.73 -8.23 -18.39
N VAL A 222 -5.02 -8.48 -17.12
CA VAL A 222 -4.48 -7.76 -15.97
C VAL A 222 -3.37 -8.59 -15.33
N VAL A 223 -2.24 -7.97 -14.99
CA VAL A 223 -1.14 -8.62 -14.26
C VAL A 223 -0.70 -7.78 -13.05
N VAL A 224 -0.17 -8.43 -12.02
CA VAL A 224 0.51 -7.76 -10.90
C VAL A 224 2.01 -7.83 -11.13
N LEU A 225 2.64 -6.67 -11.34
CA LEU A 225 4.10 -6.58 -11.52
C LEU A 225 4.77 -6.40 -10.16
N THR A 226 5.53 -7.42 -9.74
CA THR A 226 6.27 -7.45 -8.48
C THR A 226 7.78 -7.30 -8.70
N PRO A 227 8.53 -6.67 -7.79
CA PRO A 227 9.99 -6.70 -7.79
C PRO A 227 10.57 -8.05 -7.30
N GLY A 228 9.72 -9.03 -6.94
CA GLY A 228 10.13 -10.37 -6.54
C GLY A 228 10.15 -10.61 -5.03
N VAL A 229 10.60 -11.80 -4.65
CA VAL A 229 10.51 -12.37 -3.29
C VAL A 229 11.29 -11.60 -2.21
N PHE A 230 12.27 -10.81 -2.59
CA PHE A 230 13.07 -10.00 -1.64
C PHE A 230 12.38 -8.70 -1.24
N ASN A 231 11.22 -8.40 -1.80
CA ASN A 231 10.45 -7.22 -1.41
C ASN A 231 9.63 -7.53 -0.14
N SER A 232 9.70 -6.67 0.87
CA SER A 232 8.99 -6.84 2.15
C SER A 232 7.46 -6.96 1.99
N ALA A 233 6.89 -6.43 0.90
CA ALA A 233 5.46 -6.51 0.59
C ALA A 233 5.11 -7.68 -0.36
N TYR A 234 6.03 -8.62 -0.64
CA TYR A 234 5.79 -9.71 -1.59
C TYR A 234 4.58 -10.58 -1.21
N TYR A 235 4.37 -10.81 0.09
CA TYR A 235 3.16 -11.48 0.57
C TYR A 235 1.89 -10.81 0.04
N GLU A 236 1.80 -9.48 0.11
CA GLU A 236 0.67 -8.71 -0.39
C GLU A 236 0.50 -8.87 -1.91
N HIS A 237 1.60 -8.79 -2.65
CA HIS A 237 1.55 -8.93 -4.12
C HIS A 237 1.00 -10.30 -4.52
N SER A 238 1.49 -11.36 -3.88
CA SER A 238 1.06 -12.74 -4.10
C SER A 238 -0.39 -12.97 -3.68
N LEU A 239 -0.80 -12.45 -2.50
CA LEU A 239 -2.17 -12.58 -2.02
C LEU A 239 -3.17 -11.89 -2.95
N LEU A 240 -2.89 -10.65 -3.36
CA LEU A 240 -3.78 -9.88 -4.23
C LEU A 240 -3.89 -10.52 -5.61
N ALA A 241 -2.78 -10.95 -6.24
CA ALA A 241 -2.80 -11.64 -7.53
C ALA A 241 -3.69 -12.90 -7.45
N ARG A 242 -3.48 -13.73 -6.43
CA ARG A 242 -4.27 -14.95 -6.21
C ARG A 242 -5.76 -14.65 -5.95
N MET A 243 -6.08 -13.62 -5.16
CA MET A 243 -7.48 -13.30 -4.84
C MET A 243 -8.22 -12.63 -6.00
N MET A 244 -7.51 -11.92 -6.85
CA MET A 244 -8.06 -11.36 -8.10
C MET A 244 -8.13 -12.41 -9.22
N GLY A 245 -7.38 -13.52 -9.12
CA GLY A 245 -7.28 -14.52 -10.18
C GLY A 245 -6.49 -14.02 -11.39
N VAL A 246 -5.43 -13.22 -11.15
CA VAL A 246 -4.54 -12.67 -12.18
C VAL A 246 -3.11 -13.14 -11.96
N GLU A 247 -2.30 -13.07 -13.02
CA GLU A 247 -0.91 -13.49 -12.97
C GLU A 247 -0.05 -12.53 -12.13
N LEU A 248 0.84 -13.09 -11.30
CA LEU A 248 1.92 -12.39 -10.63
C LEU A 248 3.18 -12.52 -11.49
N VAL A 249 3.72 -11.39 -11.95
CA VAL A 249 4.85 -11.36 -12.89
C VAL A 249 5.98 -10.50 -12.36
N GLU A 250 7.22 -10.83 -12.74
CA GLU A 250 8.40 -10.00 -12.59
C GLU A 250 8.74 -9.31 -13.92
N GLY A 251 9.60 -8.28 -13.91
CA GLY A 251 9.99 -7.58 -15.14
C GLY A 251 10.56 -8.50 -16.23
N ARG A 252 11.26 -9.58 -15.84
CA ARG A 252 11.81 -10.60 -16.77
C ARG A 252 10.75 -11.42 -17.51
N ASP A 253 9.52 -11.49 -16.97
CA ASP A 253 8.41 -12.24 -17.56
C ASP A 253 7.68 -11.40 -18.62
N LEU A 254 7.99 -10.11 -18.69
CA LEU A 254 7.38 -9.16 -19.62
C LEU A 254 8.36 -8.73 -20.72
N VAL A 255 7.82 -8.44 -21.89
CA VAL A 255 8.58 -7.92 -23.04
C VAL A 255 7.75 -6.89 -23.80
N CYS A 256 8.38 -5.78 -24.22
CA CYS A 256 7.75 -4.81 -25.11
C CYS A 256 8.17 -5.09 -26.55
N THR A 257 7.21 -5.40 -27.41
CA THR A 257 7.43 -5.64 -28.83
C THR A 257 6.39 -4.89 -29.66
N GLY A 258 6.85 -4.07 -30.61
CA GLY A 258 5.95 -3.31 -31.48
C GLY A 258 5.04 -2.31 -30.72
N GLY A 259 5.50 -1.79 -29.57
CA GLY A 259 4.75 -0.88 -28.70
C GLY A 259 3.67 -1.56 -27.85
N GLN A 260 3.66 -2.89 -27.79
CA GLN A 260 2.74 -3.68 -26.97
C GLN A 260 3.52 -4.44 -25.89
N VAL A 261 3.01 -4.47 -24.67
CA VAL A 261 3.54 -5.32 -23.59
C VAL A 261 2.97 -6.72 -23.74
N ARG A 262 3.82 -7.71 -23.61
CA ARG A 262 3.44 -9.12 -23.68
C ARG A 262 4.08 -9.89 -22.52
N MET A 263 3.32 -10.81 -21.95
CA MET A 263 3.78 -11.74 -20.94
C MET A 263 4.24 -13.04 -21.61
N ARG A 264 5.43 -13.51 -21.23
CA ARG A 264 5.98 -14.80 -21.71
C ARG A 264 5.25 -15.95 -21.01
N THR A 265 4.75 -16.89 -21.81
CA THR A 265 4.10 -18.10 -21.29
C THR A 265 4.66 -19.35 -22.00
N THR A 266 4.36 -20.53 -21.48
CA THR A 266 4.74 -21.81 -22.10
C THR A 266 4.07 -22.05 -23.45
N HIS A 267 3.01 -21.29 -23.77
CA HIS A 267 2.28 -21.36 -25.04
C HIS A 267 2.57 -20.18 -25.98
N GLY A 268 3.62 -19.40 -25.68
CA GLY A 268 3.98 -18.18 -26.40
C GLY A 268 3.62 -16.90 -25.64
N ASP A 269 3.87 -15.76 -26.28
CA ASP A 269 3.70 -14.45 -25.67
C ASP A 269 2.23 -14.01 -25.70
N ARG A 270 1.65 -13.70 -24.53
CA ARG A 270 0.28 -13.21 -24.37
C ARG A 270 0.27 -11.68 -24.17
N PRO A 271 -0.60 -10.92 -24.85
CA PRO A 271 -0.73 -9.48 -24.61
C PRO A 271 -1.11 -9.17 -23.16
N VAL A 272 -0.61 -8.04 -22.65
CA VAL A 272 -0.95 -7.48 -21.33
C VAL A 272 -1.52 -6.10 -21.55
N ASP A 273 -2.73 -5.87 -21.04
CA ASP A 273 -3.48 -4.63 -21.22
C ASP A 273 -3.36 -3.71 -20.00
N VAL A 274 -3.30 -4.30 -18.77
CA VAL A 274 -3.20 -3.53 -17.53
C VAL A 274 -2.14 -4.14 -16.61
N ILE A 275 -1.26 -3.29 -16.11
CA ILE A 275 -0.23 -3.64 -15.15
C ILE A 275 -0.54 -2.96 -13.81
N TYR A 276 -0.92 -3.74 -12.80
CA TYR A 276 -0.92 -3.26 -11.42
C TYR A 276 0.51 -3.37 -10.88
N ARG A 277 1.21 -2.23 -10.88
CA ARG A 277 2.61 -2.19 -10.49
C ARG A 277 2.82 -2.16 -8.98
N ARG A 278 3.79 -2.93 -8.53
CA ARG A 278 4.33 -2.89 -7.17
C ARG A 278 5.83 -2.55 -7.18
N VAL A 279 6.28 -2.00 -8.30
CA VAL A 279 7.64 -1.52 -8.56
C VAL A 279 7.61 0.01 -8.58
N ASP A 280 8.59 0.67 -7.93
CA ASP A 280 8.71 2.12 -7.92
C ASP A 280 9.05 2.67 -9.30
N ASP A 281 8.66 3.92 -9.57
CA ASP A 281 8.75 4.60 -10.87
C ASP A 281 10.14 4.47 -11.49
N GLU A 282 11.18 4.75 -10.71
CA GLU A 282 12.57 4.76 -11.18
C GLU A 282 13.06 3.39 -11.70
N PHE A 283 12.44 2.30 -11.30
CA PHE A 283 12.80 0.94 -11.71
C PHE A 283 11.93 0.36 -12.83
N LEU A 284 10.85 1.06 -13.23
CA LEU A 284 9.84 0.51 -14.15
C LEU A 284 10.34 0.34 -15.59
N ASP A 285 11.15 1.26 -16.10
CA ASP A 285 11.64 1.20 -17.47
C ASP A 285 13.11 1.65 -17.54
N PRO A 286 14.06 0.73 -17.77
CA PRO A 286 15.48 1.08 -17.84
C PRO A 286 15.85 1.99 -19.02
N VAL A 287 14.97 2.15 -20.02
CA VAL A 287 15.21 3.08 -21.14
C VAL A 287 14.95 4.53 -20.75
N HIS A 288 13.96 4.77 -19.86
CA HIS A 288 13.51 6.13 -19.54
C HIS A 288 13.91 6.58 -18.13
N PHE A 289 14.22 5.64 -17.23
CA PHE A 289 14.55 5.92 -15.85
C PHE A 289 15.93 5.36 -15.52
N ARG A 290 16.02 4.49 -14.57
CA ARG A 290 17.26 3.94 -14.05
C ARG A 290 17.79 2.82 -14.95
N GLY A 291 18.84 3.10 -15.72
CA GLY A 291 19.34 2.21 -16.78
C GLY A 291 19.92 0.86 -16.32
N ASP A 292 20.24 0.72 -15.02
CA ASP A 292 20.69 -0.53 -14.40
C ASP A 292 19.54 -1.36 -13.78
N SER A 293 18.28 -0.93 -13.93
CA SER A 293 17.13 -1.64 -13.37
C SER A 293 16.91 -2.97 -14.09
N VAL A 294 16.79 -4.03 -13.29
CA VAL A 294 16.38 -5.38 -13.71
C VAL A 294 14.95 -5.73 -13.26
N LEU A 295 14.27 -4.79 -12.59
CA LEU A 295 12.94 -5.01 -12.00
C LEU A 295 11.80 -4.61 -12.94
N GLY A 296 12.09 -3.76 -13.92
CA GLY A 296 11.12 -3.20 -14.84
C GLY A 296 11.17 -3.84 -16.23
N VAL A 297 10.51 -3.18 -17.17
CA VAL A 297 10.31 -3.66 -18.55
C VAL A 297 10.82 -2.60 -19.52
N ALA A 298 11.86 -2.90 -20.27
CA ALA A 298 12.42 -1.98 -21.26
C ALA A 298 11.38 -1.62 -22.33
N GLY A 299 11.12 -0.31 -22.51
CA GLY A 299 10.15 0.21 -23.47
C GLY A 299 8.72 0.34 -22.95
N LEU A 300 8.49 0.11 -21.65
CA LEU A 300 7.16 0.24 -21.03
C LEU A 300 6.56 1.63 -21.21
N VAL A 301 7.35 2.70 -21.00
CA VAL A 301 6.88 4.10 -21.19
C VAL A 301 6.46 4.34 -22.63
N SER A 302 7.15 3.78 -23.60
CA SER A 302 6.77 3.87 -25.02
C SER A 302 5.45 3.15 -25.32
N ALA A 303 5.21 1.98 -24.68
CA ALA A 303 3.95 1.26 -24.79
C ALA A 303 2.78 2.04 -24.13
N MET A 304 3.01 2.66 -22.96
CA MET A 304 2.04 3.56 -22.32
C MET A 304 1.71 4.76 -23.21
N ARG A 305 2.73 5.40 -23.81
CA ARG A 305 2.56 6.57 -24.71
C ARG A 305 1.77 6.20 -25.97
N SER A 306 1.86 4.96 -26.43
CA SER A 306 1.07 4.47 -27.56
C SER A 306 -0.37 4.10 -27.19
N GLY A 307 -0.76 4.21 -25.93
CA GLY A 307 -2.10 3.85 -25.43
C GLY A 307 -2.40 2.36 -25.45
N ARG A 308 -1.38 1.50 -25.46
CA ARG A 308 -1.56 0.03 -25.60
C ARG A 308 -1.41 -0.76 -24.32
N VAL A 309 -1.10 -0.07 -23.22
CA VAL A 309 -1.06 -0.63 -21.88
C VAL A 309 -1.35 0.47 -20.87
N SER A 310 -2.12 0.15 -19.85
CA SER A 310 -2.32 0.99 -18.68
C SER A 310 -1.48 0.51 -17.52
N VAL A 311 -0.92 1.44 -16.75
CA VAL A 311 -0.14 1.17 -15.54
C VAL A 311 -0.81 1.84 -14.36
N ALA A 312 -1.23 1.07 -13.38
CA ALA A 312 -1.93 1.50 -12.17
C ALA A 312 -1.03 1.28 -10.92
N ASN A 313 -0.80 2.27 -10.07
CA ASN A 313 -1.08 3.70 -10.26
C ASN A 313 -0.18 4.29 -11.34
N ALA A 314 -0.61 5.39 -11.94
CA ALA A 314 0.13 6.03 -13.00
C ALA A 314 1.56 6.41 -12.56
N VAL A 315 2.49 6.36 -13.52
CA VAL A 315 3.87 6.80 -13.30
C VAL A 315 3.88 8.31 -13.07
N GLY A 316 4.64 8.74 -12.07
CA GLY A 316 4.73 10.14 -11.68
C GLY A 316 3.81 10.54 -10.51
N ASN A 317 2.93 9.66 -10.06
CA ASN A 317 2.05 9.92 -8.90
C ASN A 317 2.83 10.23 -7.62
N GLY A 318 4.09 9.82 -7.53
CA GLY A 318 4.94 10.09 -6.37
C GLY A 318 5.15 11.58 -6.05
N VAL A 319 4.85 12.49 -6.99
CA VAL A 319 4.80 13.93 -6.69
C VAL A 319 3.77 14.23 -5.61
N ALA A 320 2.65 13.52 -5.60
CA ALA A 320 1.61 13.67 -4.58
C ALA A 320 1.96 12.99 -3.24
N ASP A 321 2.89 12.03 -3.23
CA ASP A 321 3.46 11.45 -2.00
C ASP A 321 4.51 12.36 -1.34
N ASP A 322 5.02 13.38 -2.06
CA ASP A 322 5.99 14.35 -1.53
C ASP A 322 5.35 15.16 -0.40
N LYS A 323 5.95 15.13 0.78
CA LYS A 323 5.38 15.76 1.99
C LYS A 323 5.24 17.27 1.90
N LEU A 324 6.00 17.95 1.02
CA LEU A 324 5.73 19.35 0.72
C LEU A 324 4.44 19.52 -0.07
N ILE A 325 4.20 18.69 -1.09
CA ILE A 325 2.95 18.75 -1.88
C ILE A 325 1.75 18.37 -1.01
N TYR A 326 1.88 17.37 -0.14
CA TYR A 326 0.87 17.05 0.87
C TYR A 326 0.43 18.30 1.67
N SER A 327 1.37 19.18 2.05
CA SER A 327 1.05 20.39 2.82
C SER A 327 0.20 21.41 2.06
N TYR A 328 0.18 21.35 0.72
CA TYR A 328 -0.67 22.19 -0.14
C TYR A 328 -2.02 21.56 -0.45
N LEU A 329 -2.27 20.32 -0.06
CA LEU A 329 -3.52 19.65 -0.45
C LEU A 329 -4.79 20.32 0.07
N PRO A 330 -4.85 20.94 1.26
CA PRO A 330 -5.99 21.77 1.65
C PRO A 330 -6.29 22.91 0.67
N ASP A 331 -5.25 23.56 0.13
CA ASP A 331 -5.40 24.64 -0.85
C ASP A 331 -5.76 24.11 -2.23
N LEU A 332 -5.25 22.92 -2.61
CA LEU A 332 -5.64 22.22 -3.84
C LEU A 332 -7.10 21.76 -3.81
N ILE A 333 -7.62 21.32 -2.66
CA ILE A 333 -9.04 20.99 -2.48
C ILE A 333 -9.90 22.24 -2.75
N ARG A 334 -9.57 23.38 -2.13
CA ARG A 334 -10.29 24.62 -2.36
C ARG A 334 -10.21 25.06 -3.83
N PHE A 335 -9.02 24.94 -4.43
CA PHE A 335 -8.78 25.37 -5.79
C PHE A 335 -9.52 24.53 -6.84
N TYR A 336 -9.46 23.21 -6.73
CA TYR A 336 -10.04 22.32 -7.73
C TYR A 336 -11.52 22.02 -7.51
N LEU A 337 -11.96 21.94 -6.24
CA LEU A 337 -13.31 21.48 -5.87
C LEU A 337 -14.21 22.62 -5.38
N ASP A 338 -13.66 23.79 -5.06
CA ASP A 338 -14.39 24.91 -4.40
C ASP A 338 -15.03 24.45 -3.08
N GLU A 339 -14.32 23.60 -2.33
CA GLU A 339 -14.77 23.00 -1.06
C GLU A 339 -13.74 23.22 0.03
N ASP A 340 -14.18 23.27 1.30
CA ASP A 340 -13.27 23.18 2.42
C ASP A 340 -12.86 21.73 2.71
N PRO A 341 -11.62 21.49 3.18
CA PRO A 341 -11.15 20.16 3.55
C PRO A 341 -12.01 19.52 4.65
N ILE A 342 -12.57 18.35 4.38
CA ILE A 342 -13.35 17.57 5.37
C ILE A 342 -12.42 16.93 6.41
N LEU A 343 -11.28 16.39 5.94
CA LEU A 343 -10.24 15.87 6.82
C LEU A 343 -9.09 16.87 6.87
N PRO A 344 -8.87 17.54 8.03
CA PRO A 344 -7.76 18.48 8.18
C PRO A 344 -6.41 17.74 8.16
N ASN A 345 -5.38 18.41 7.65
CA ASN A 345 -4.01 17.93 7.80
C ASN A 345 -3.53 18.10 9.25
N VAL A 346 -2.53 17.31 9.64
CA VAL A 346 -1.64 17.72 10.74
C VAL A 346 -0.94 19.01 10.34
N GLU A 347 -0.88 19.98 11.25
CA GLU A 347 -0.17 21.24 11.02
C GLU A 347 1.26 20.94 10.51
N THR A 348 1.65 21.60 9.42
CA THR A 348 2.89 21.28 8.74
C THR A 348 3.63 22.55 8.34
N PHE A 349 4.82 22.74 8.88
CA PHE A 349 5.74 23.80 8.54
C PHE A 349 6.58 23.41 7.32
N ARG A 350 6.49 24.20 6.26
CA ARG A 350 7.28 24.04 5.03
C ARG A 350 8.64 24.68 5.22
N CYS A 351 9.67 23.89 5.42
CA CYS A 351 11.00 24.42 5.73
C CYS A 351 11.65 25.19 4.54
N ASP A 352 11.11 25.09 3.34
CA ASP A 352 11.53 25.91 2.19
C ASP A 352 11.04 27.37 2.26
N GLU A 353 10.15 27.70 3.20
CA GLU A 353 9.70 29.05 3.51
C GLU A 353 10.56 29.64 4.65
N PRO A 354 11.20 30.82 4.45
CA PRO A 354 12.14 31.35 5.43
C PRO A 354 11.56 31.57 6.84
N ALA A 355 10.29 32.00 6.93
CA ALA A 355 9.63 32.24 8.22
C ALA A 355 9.35 30.91 8.94
N ALA A 356 8.86 29.89 8.22
CA ALA A 356 8.62 28.56 8.78
C ALA A 356 9.93 27.89 9.22
N LEU A 357 11.00 28.02 8.40
CA LEU A 357 12.32 27.49 8.76
C LEU A 357 12.85 28.13 10.04
N ALA A 358 12.74 29.47 10.20
CA ALA A 358 13.17 30.16 11.40
C ALA A 358 12.42 29.64 12.63
N HIS A 359 11.10 29.54 12.54
CA HIS A 359 10.26 28.98 13.62
C HIS A 359 10.67 27.56 13.99
N VAL A 360 10.87 26.67 12.99
CA VAL A 360 11.29 25.27 13.21
C VAL A 360 12.65 25.20 13.88
N LEU A 361 13.60 26.04 13.47
CA LEU A 361 14.95 26.05 14.06
C LEU A 361 14.96 26.47 15.53
N ASP A 362 14.03 27.35 15.92
CA ASP A 362 13.87 27.84 17.30
C ASP A 362 13.13 26.83 18.21
N HIS A 363 12.29 25.93 17.63
CA HIS A 363 11.42 25.00 18.36
C HIS A 363 11.71 23.52 18.02
N LEU A 364 12.93 23.17 17.61
CA LEU A 364 13.28 21.83 17.18
C LEU A 364 13.00 20.73 18.22
N ASP A 365 13.11 21.06 19.49
CA ASP A 365 12.82 20.19 20.63
C ASP A 365 11.33 19.93 20.87
N GLU A 366 10.45 20.64 20.16
CA GLU A 366 8.99 20.45 20.21
C GLU A 366 8.44 19.83 18.90
N MET A 367 9.28 19.60 17.89
CA MET A 367 8.86 19.23 16.55
C MET A 367 9.22 17.77 16.20
N VAL A 368 8.44 17.23 15.27
CA VAL A 368 8.80 16.03 14.48
C VAL A 368 9.25 16.51 13.10
N VAL A 369 10.52 16.35 12.78
CA VAL A 369 11.10 16.76 11.50
C VAL A 369 11.26 15.55 10.59
N LYS A 370 10.79 15.68 9.33
CA LYS A 370 10.72 14.58 8.37
C LYS A 370 11.37 14.98 7.05
N PRO A 371 12.15 14.10 6.41
CA PRO A 371 12.54 14.31 5.02
C PRO A 371 11.31 14.23 4.11
N VAL A 372 11.23 15.07 3.10
CA VAL A 372 10.05 15.17 2.21
C VAL A 372 9.82 13.90 1.38
N ASP A 373 10.89 13.22 1.01
CA ASP A 373 10.92 12.00 0.19
C ASP A 373 11.05 10.71 1.02
N GLY A 374 11.17 10.85 2.34
CA GLY A 374 11.29 9.71 3.26
C GLY A 374 10.01 8.89 3.35
N SER A 375 10.14 7.57 3.35
CA SER A 375 9.07 6.61 3.59
C SER A 375 9.39 5.72 4.78
N GLY A 376 8.35 5.17 5.43
CA GLY A 376 8.53 4.20 6.52
C GLY A 376 9.23 4.77 7.77
N GLY A 377 9.18 6.08 8.01
CA GLY A 377 9.82 6.75 9.15
C GLY A 377 11.34 6.87 9.06
N LYS A 378 11.94 6.54 7.91
CA LYS A 378 13.39 6.69 7.71
C LYS A 378 13.79 8.16 7.73
N GLY A 379 14.79 8.51 8.54
CA GLY A 379 15.29 9.88 8.67
C GLY A 379 14.38 10.83 9.47
N LEU A 380 13.27 10.35 10.01
CA LEU A 380 12.42 11.11 10.93
C LEU A 380 13.13 11.35 12.24
N VAL A 381 13.08 12.59 12.75
CA VAL A 381 13.61 12.98 14.06
C VAL A 381 12.49 13.51 14.93
N VAL A 382 12.29 12.89 16.09
CA VAL A 382 11.38 13.37 17.15
C VAL A 382 12.18 14.25 18.08
N GLY A 383 12.01 15.56 17.97
CA GLY A 383 12.81 16.56 18.68
C GLY A 383 12.91 16.36 20.20
N PRO A 384 11.79 16.14 20.92
CA PRO A 384 11.82 15.91 22.38
C PRO A 384 12.62 14.69 22.83
N ARG A 385 12.94 13.75 21.91
CA ARG A 385 13.69 12.53 22.19
C ARG A 385 15.09 12.54 21.63
N ALA A 386 15.42 13.54 20.82
CA ALA A 386 16.69 13.64 20.15
C ALA A 386 17.78 14.19 21.08
N ASP A 387 18.95 13.59 21.06
CA ASP A 387 20.12 14.16 21.73
C ASP A 387 20.61 15.44 21.04
N ARG A 388 21.39 16.22 21.76
CA ARG A 388 21.91 17.51 21.27
C ARG A 388 22.69 17.36 19.96
N ALA A 389 23.48 16.29 19.82
CA ALA A 389 24.27 16.07 18.61
C ALA A 389 23.38 15.78 17.39
N THR A 390 22.27 15.06 17.58
CA THR A 390 21.26 14.83 16.55
C THR A 390 20.55 16.13 16.17
N LEU A 391 20.14 16.96 17.15
CA LEU A 391 19.54 18.26 16.88
C LEU A 391 20.50 19.21 16.15
N ASP A 392 21.80 19.21 16.50
CA ASP A 392 22.80 20.04 15.81
C ASP A 392 23.02 19.60 14.37
N ARG A 393 23.07 18.29 14.10
CA ARG A 393 23.10 17.75 12.73
C ARG A 393 21.85 18.11 11.94
N LEU A 394 20.68 18.02 12.56
CA LEU A 394 19.40 18.37 11.95
C LEU A 394 19.35 19.87 11.60
N ARG A 395 19.80 20.78 12.50
CA ARG A 395 19.92 22.22 12.22
C ARG A 395 20.80 22.50 11.01
N ALA A 396 21.93 21.81 10.91
CA ALA A 396 22.82 21.94 9.75
C ALA A 396 22.13 21.46 8.45
N GLY A 397 21.44 20.32 8.51
CA GLY A 397 20.66 19.76 7.39
C GLY A 397 19.56 20.67 6.89
N LEU A 398 18.75 21.22 7.82
CA LEU A 398 17.66 22.16 7.53
C LEU A 398 18.18 23.44 6.85
N ARG A 399 19.31 24.00 7.32
CA ARG A 399 19.92 25.19 6.71
C ARG A 399 20.53 24.92 5.34
N SER A 400 21.12 23.74 5.14
CA SER A 400 21.80 23.39 3.88
C SER A 400 20.82 23.00 2.77
N ASN A 401 19.71 22.38 3.10
CA ASN A 401 18.69 21.91 2.15
C ASN A 401 17.27 22.09 2.71
N PRO A 402 16.77 23.29 2.85
CA PRO A 402 15.45 23.55 3.44
C PRO A 402 14.31 22.85 2.71
N ARG A 403 14.36 22.77 1.36
CA ARG A 403 13.34 22.07 0.54
C ARG A 403 13.25 20.60 0.88
N GLY A 404 14.30 19.99 1.39
CA GLY A 404 14.35 18.57 1.72
C GLY A 404 13.57 18.19 2.99
N TRP A 405 12.92 19.14 3.69
CA TRP A 405 12.36 18.91 5.00
C TRP A 405 11.01 19.57 5.22
N ILE A 406 10.17 18.91 6.01
CA ILE A 406 9.01 19.48 6.70
C ILE A 406 9.14 19.27 8.20
N ALA A 407 8.44 20.08 8.98
CA ALA A 407 8.30 19.87 10.42
C ALA A 407 6.82 19.92 10.81
N GLN A 408 6.48 19.14 11.83
CA GLN A 408 5.13 19.08 12.41
C GLN A 408 5.25 19.16 13.93
N PRO A 409 4.32 19.79 14.64
CA PRO A 409 4.26 19.68 16.10
C PRO A 409 4.12 18.21 16.51
N VAL A 410 4.59 17.87 17.70
CA VAL A 410 4.34 16.52 18.23
C VAL A 410 2.85 16.39 18.55
N VAL A 411 2.16 15.52 17.83
CA VAL A 411 0.75 15.19 18.09
C VAL A 411 0.67 14.01 19.04
N GLN A 412 -0.13 14.13 20.09
CA GLN A 412 -0.45 13.01 20.97
C GLN A 412 -1.47 12.11 20.27
N LEU A 413 -0.97 11.06 19.62
CA LEU A 413 -1.82 10.09 18.93
C LEU A 413 -2.77 9.42 19.91
N SER A 414 -4.00 9.12 19.49
CA SER A 414 -4.94 8.33 20.29
C SER A 414 -4.36 6.97 20.66
N THR A 415 -4.88 6.39 21.73
CA THR A 415 -4.53 5.05 22.19
C THR A 415 -5.72 4.10 22.08
N VAL A 416 -5.43 2.82 21.94
CA VAL A 416 -6.39 1.73 22.04
C VAL A 416 -5.83 0.70 23.02
N PRO A 417 -6.64 0.12 23.94
CA PRO A 417 -6.19 -0.98 24.78
C PRO A 417 -5.58 -2.09 23.92
N THR A 418 -4.38 -2.51 24.29
CA THR A 418 -3.58 -3.51 23.57
C THR A 418 -3.19 -4.60 24.55
N PHE A 419 -3.33 -5.86 24.16
CA PHE A 419 -3.03 -6.99 25.03
C PHE A 419 -1.55 -7.36 24.96
N LEU A 420 -0.80 -6.97 25.97
CA LEU A 420 0.63 -7.25 26.09
C LEU A 420 0.94 -7.86 27.46
N GLU A 421 1.78 -8.89 27.48
CA GLU A 421 2.26 -9.53 28.72
C GLU A 421 1.15 -9.92 29.71
N GLY A 422 0.00 -10.34 29.19
CA GLY A 422 -1.13 -10.81 30.01
C GLY A 422 -2.02 -9.71 30.58
N ARG A 423 -1.85 -8.46 30.18
CA ARG A 423 -2.65 -7.31 30.62
C ARG A 423 -3.02 -6.39 29.46
N LEU A 424 -4.03 -5.56 29.65
CA LEU A 424 -4.36 -4.47 28.74
C LEU A 424 -3.54 -3.23 29.09
N VAL A 425 -2.93 -2.64 28.08
CA VAL A 425 -2.19 -1.37 28.19
C VAL A 425 -2.54 -0.44 27.02
N PRO A 426 -2.56 0.89 27.22
CA PRO A 426 -2.78 1.82 26.11
C PRO A 426 -1.59 1.82 25.17
N ARG A 427 -1.86 1.78 23.87
CA ARG A 427 -0.82 1.93 22.82
C ARG A 427 -1.32 2.85 21.73
N HIS A 428 -0.43 3.71 21.25
CA HIS A 428 -0.72 4.63 20.16
C HIS A 428 -1.03 3.90 18.87
N VAL A 429 -2.01 4.43 18.13
CA VAL A 429 -2.47 3.85 16.87
C VAL A 429 -2.60 4.92 15.78
N ASP A 430 -2.47 4.46 14.54
CA ASP A 430 -2.88 5.21 13.35
C ASP A 430 -3.82 4.36 12.48
N LEU A 431 -4.29 4.92 11.37
CA LEU A 431 -5.20 4.25 10.45
C LEU A 431 -4.81 4.55 9.02
N ARG A 432 -4.71 3.52 8.19
CA ARG A 432 -4.62 3.66 6.73
C ARG A 432 -5.87 3.07 6.07
N PRO A 433 -6.92 3.88 5.78
CA PRO A 433 -7.97 3.49 4.87
C PRO A 433 -7.41 3.34 3.45
N PHE A 434 -8.06 2.50 2.65
CA PHE A 434 -7.73 2.28 1.25
C PHE A 434 -8.92 2.67 0.37
N ALA A 435 -8.65 3.38 -0.72
CA ALA A 435 -9.64 3.70 -1.73
C ALA A 435 -9.22 3.16 -3.09
N VAL A 436 -10.22 2.78 -3.90
CA VAL A 436 -10.08 2.35 -5.28
C VAL A 436 -10.91 3.28 -6.16
N ASN A 437 -10.29 3.82 -7.21
CA ASN A 437 -10.92 4.65 -8.21
C ASN A 437 -11.05 3.86 -9.52
N ASP A 438 -12.27 3.68 -10.00
CA ASP A 438 -12.58 2.97 -11.25
C ASP A 438 -12.86 3.92 -12.45
N GLY A 439 -12.78 5.24 -12.21
CA GLY A 439 -13.07 6.30 -13.18
C GLY A 439 -14.50 6.83 -13.11
N GLU A 440 -15.45 6.05 -12.62
CA GLU A 440 -16.82 6.49 -12.36
C GLU A 440 -17.01 6.94 -10.91
N ARG A 441 -16.35 6.25 -9.98
CA ARG A 441 -16.45 6.53 -8.54
C ARG A 441 -15.19 6.11 -7.80
N ILE A 442 -14.95 6.78 -6.67
CA ILE A 442 -13.94 6.41 -5.69
C ILE A 442 -14.64 5.66 -4.56
N GLN A 443 -14.24 4.41 -4.34
CA GLN A 443 -14.80 3.54 -3.32
C GLN A 443 -13.79 3.35 -2.18
N VAL A 444 -14.17 3.67 -0.95
CA VAL A 444 -13.33 3.47 0.23
C VAL A 444 -13.70 2.15 0.90
N LEU A 445 -12.71 1.28 1.12
CA LEU A 445 -12.90 0.01 1.82
C LEU A 445 -13.36 0.29 3.27
N PRO A 446 -14.50 -0.24 3.75
CA PRO A 446 -15.01 0.06 5.10
C PRO A 446 -14.19 -0.64 6.17
N GLY A 447 -12.97 -0.16 6.38
CA GLY A 447 -11.91 -0.67 7.23
C GLY A 447 -10.60 0.01 6.87
N GLY A 448 -9.52 -0.48 7.43
CA GLY A 448 -8.20 0.06 7.15
C GLY A 448 -7.14 -0.68 7.95
N LEU A 449 -5.88 -0.49 7.61
CA LEU A 449 -4.80 -0.98 8.42
C LEU A 449 -4.64 -0.07 9.64
N THR A 450 -5.02 -0.53 10.81
CA THR A 450 -4.62 0.08 12.08
C THR A 450 -3.25 -0.47 12.45
N ARG A 451 -2.23 0.41 12.48
CA ARG A 451 -0.91 0.09 13.03
C ARG A 451 -0.89 0.47 14.51
N VAL A 452 -0.12 -0.25 15.30
CA VAL A 452 -0.01 -0.03 16.75
C VAL A 452 1.47 -0.01 17.16
N ALA A 453 1.85 1.00 17.95
CA ALA A 453 3.18 1.11 18.54
C ALA A 453 3.26 0.17 19.75
N LEU A 454 3.94 -0.97 19.63
CA LEU A 454 4.01 -1.96 20.72
C LEU A 454 4.89 -1.52 21.90
N PRO A 455 6.08 -0.88 21.70
CA PRO A 455 6.87 -0.36 22.81
C PRO A 455 6.15 0.77 23.54
N GLU A 456 6.35 0.84 24.85
CA GLU A 456 5.74 1.86 25.69
C GLU A 456 6.22 3.26 25.33
N GLY A 457 5.26 4.18 25.23
CA GLY A 457 5.51 5.58 24.93
C GLY A 457 5.99 5.86 23.50
N GLU A 458 6.11 4.84 22.62
CA GLU A 458 6.53 5.06 21.24
C GLU A 458 5.40 5.72 20.44
N LEU A 459 5.74 6.81 19.74
CA LEU A 459 4.80 7.56 18.87
C LEU A 459 4.85 7.10 17.41
N VAL A 460 5.92 6.39 17.02
CA VAL A 460 6.09 5.90 15.65
C VAL A 460 5.41 4.54 15.51
N VAL A 461 4.28 4.51 14.84
CA VAL A 461 3.43 3.32 14.67
C VAL A 461 3.79 2.51 13.40
N ASN A 462 5.08 2.44 13.05
CA ASN A 462 5.48 1.78 11.80
C ASN A 462 5.78 0.29 12.01
N SER A 463 5.18 -0.55 11.16
CA SER A 463 5.41 -2.01 11.15
C SER A 463 6.89 -2.36 10.89
N SER A 464 7.61 -1.58 10.09
CA SER A 464 9.04 -1.79 9.82
C SER A 464 9.94 -1.49 11.02
N GLN A 465 9.41 -0.89 12.08
CA GLN A 465 10.13 -0.56 13.32
C GLN A 465 9.62 -1.37 14.53
N GLY A 466 9.03 -2.55 14.29
CA GLY A 466 8.54 -3.42 15.35
C GLY A 466 7.13 -3.13 15.84
N GLY A 467 6.37 -2.32 15.09
CA GLY A 467 4.94 -2.11 15.34
C GLY A 467 4.10 -3.34 15.00
N GLY A 468 2.92 -3.43 15.60
CA GLY A 468 1.90 -4.44 15.29
C GLY A 468 0.71 -3.87 14.53
N SER A 469 -0.34 -4.67 14.44
CA SER A 469 -1.62 -4.27 13.84
C SER A 469 -2.82 -4.64 14.71
N LYS A 470 -3.95 -4.01 14.41
CA LYS A 470 -5.27 -4.36 14.93
C LYS A 470 -6.24 -4.50 13.77
N ASP A 471 -7.23 -5.39 13.90
CA ASP A 471 -8.36 -5.37 12.97
C ASP A 471 -9.22 -4.13 13.22
N THR A 472 -9.54 -3.42 12.15
CA THR A 472 -10.37 -2.22 12.19
C THR A 472 -11.84 -2.57 11.93
N TRP A 473 -12.68 -2.44 12.93
CA TRP A 473 -14.11 -2.74 12.86
C TRP A 473 -14.93 -1.48 12.63
N VAL A 474 -15.36 -1.27 11.41
CA VAL A 474 -16.31 -0.21 11.07
C VAL A 474 -17.73 -0.73 11.30
N LEU A 475 -18.46 -0.08 12.20
CA LEU A 475 -19.84 -0.47 12.52
C LEU A 475 -20.81 0.00 11.43
N ALA A 476 -21.76 -0.85 11.05
CA ALA A 476 -22.87 -0.41 10.21
C ALA A 476 -23.82 0.48 11.03
N GLY A 477 -24.25 1.59 10.45
CA GLY A 477 -25.26 2.47 11.05
C GLY A 477 -26.55 1.71 11.34
N ARG A 478 -27.33 2.17 12.30
CA ARG A 478 -28.72 1.73 12.48
C ARG A 478 -29.49 2.22 11.25
N GLY A 479 -29.62 1.35 10.25
CA GLY A 479 -30.18 1.71 8.95
C GLY A 479 -31.57 2.34 9.13
N ARG A 480 -31.72 3.58 8.71
CA ARG A 480 -32.90 3.91 7.93
C ARG A 480 -32.72 3.12 6.61
N LEU A 481 -33.52 2.10 6.40
CA LEU A 481 -33.77 1.61 5.05
C LEU A 481 -34.07 2.87 4.21
N ARG A 482 -33.13 3.32 3.39
CA ARG A 482 -33.50 4.13 2.22
C ARG A 482 -34.28 3.15 1.36
N VAL A 483 -35.58 3.14 1.54
CA VAL A 483 -36.49 2.70 0.49
C VAL A 483 -36.14 3.63 -0.66
N ALA A 484 -35.53 3.08 -1.69
CA ALA A 484 -35.42 3.79 -2.96
C ALA A 484 -36.80 4.35 -3.27
N PRO A 485 -36.95 5.61 -3.66
CA PRO A 485 -38.24 6.09 -4.11
C PRO A 485 -38.67 5.15 -5.22
N SER A 486 -39.77 4.43 -4.99
CA SER A 486 -40.44 3.65 -6.03
C SER A 486 -40.69 4.63 -7.18
N ALA A 487 -40.07 4.39 -8.32
CA ALA A 487 -40.48 5.05 -9.55
C ALA A 487 -41.97 4.82 -9.71
N GLU A 488 -42.75 5.90 -9.69
CA GLU A 488 -44.15 5.86 -10.04
C GLU A 488 -44.28 5.27 -11.45
N PRO A 489 -45.11 4.25 -11.67
CA PRO A 489 -45.37 3.78 -13.02
C PRO A 489 -46.23 4.84 -13.72
N ALA A 490 -45.66 5.45 -14.77
CA ALA A 490 -46.45 6.18 -15.76
C ALA A 490 -47.54 5.25 -16.26
N GLY A 491 -48.81 5.72 -16.12
CA GLY A 491 -49.97 4.95 -16.44
C GLY A 491 -50.05 4.56 -17.91
N GLU A 492 -50.31 3.29 -18.16
CA GLU A 492 -51.10 2.77 -19.26
C GLU A 492 -51.82 1.52 -18.79
N THR A 493 -53.13 1.68 -18.66
CA THR A 493 -54.11 0.61 -18.46
C THR A 493 -54.10 -0.32 -19.68
N ARG A 494 -53.67 -1.55 -19.48
CA ARG A 494 -54.07 -2.68 -20.32
C ARG A 494 -54.61 -3.78 -19.42
N GLU A 495 -55.90 -4.04 -19.58
CA GLU A 495 -56.60 -5.20 -19.04
C GLU A 495 -55.88 -6.48 -19.48
N VAL A 496 -55.48 -7.27 -18.51
CA VAL A 496 -55.06 -8.67 -18.72
C VAL A 496 -56.12 -9.56 -18.08
N VAL A 497 -56.85 -10.23 -18.94
CA VAL A 497 -57.80 -11.28 -18.61
C VAL A 497 -57.05 -12.43 -17.92
N ILE A 498 -57.43 -12.70 -16.67
CA ILE A 498 -56.96 -13.87 -15.93
C ILE A 498 -57.81 -15.07 -16.36
N MET A 499 -57.22 -16.00 -17.11
CA MET A 499 -57.75 -17.34 -17.26
C MET A 499 -57.12 -18.24 -16.19
N SER A 500 -57.93 -18.70 -15.28
CA SER A 500 -57.66 -19.74 -14.29
C SER A 500 -57.57 -21.11 -14.98
N ALA A 501 -56.54 -21.87 -14.69
CA ALA A 501 -56.43 -23.28 -15.01
C ALA A 501 -56.34 -24.13 -13.72
N PRO A 502 -56.85 -25.37 -13.74
CA PRO A 502 -57.25 -26.06 -12.54
C PRO A 502 -56.12 -26.89 -11.89
N THR A 503 -56.30 -27.06 -10.60
CA THR A 503 -55.61 -28.01 -9.72
C THR A 503 -55.75 -29.46 -10.15
N ALA A 504 -54.66 -30.21 -10.19
CA ALA A 504 -54.67 -31.67 -10.07
C ALA A 504 -53.56 -32.11 -9.11
N SER A 505 -54.00 -32.87 -8.15
CA SER A 505 -53.30 -33.50 -7.07
C SER A 505 -52.77 -34.89 -7.44
N HIS A 506 -51.78 -35.35 -6.64
CA HIS A 506 -51.35 -36.76 -6.41
C HIS A 506 -50.46 -37.39 -7.48
N ASP A 507 -49.51 -38.23 -7.21
CA ASP A 507 -48.97 -38.92 -6.05
C ASP A 507 -47.74 -39.70 -6.52
N ASP A 508 -46.79 -39.95 -5.63
CA ASP A 508 -45.86 -41.07 -5.52
C ASP A 508 -45.33 -41.84 -6.74
N SER A 509 -44.01 -41.91 -6.83
CA SER A 509 -43.18 -43.15 -6.76
C SER A 509 -41.78 -42.91 -7.32
N ILE A 510 -40.77 -42.84 -6.49
CA ILE A 510 -39.82 -43.86 -6.01
C ILE A 510 -39.18 -44.70 -7.14
N ARG A 511 -37.86 -44.65 -7.07
CA ARG A 511 -36.82 -45.64 -7.39
C ARG A 511 -36.19 -45.70 -8.77
N SER A 512 -34.89 -45.42 -8.65
CA SER A 512 -33.74 -46.27 -9.07
C SER A 512 -33.63 -46.67 -10.53
N GLN A 513 -32.51 -46.27 -11.10
CA GLN A 513 -31.55 -47.24 -11.63
C GLN A 513 -30.18 -46.61 -11.84
N GLN A 514 -29.27 -47.11 -11.04
CA GLN A 514 -27.84 -47.19 -11.31
C GLN A 514 -27.60 -48.32 -12.33
N GLN A 515 -26.47 -48.21 -13.01
CA GLN A 515 -25.63 -49.29 -13.61
C GLN A 515 -26.09 -49.81 -14.97
N GLN A 516 -25.14 -49.75 -15.90
CA GLN A 516 -24.18 -50.75 -16.38
C GLN A 516 -23.65 -50.28 -17.72
N ASP A 517 -22.40 -50.11 -17.81
CA ASP A 517 -21.31 -51.05 -18.16
C ASP A 517 -21.13 -51.31 -19.65
N SER A 518 -19.99 -50.88 -20.07
CA SER A 518 -18.91 -51.63 -20.75
C SER A 518 -19.16 -52.37 -22.03
N SER A 519 -18.16 -52.24 -22.82
CA SER A 519 -17.56 -53.21 -23.77
C SER A 519 -18.20 -53.29 -25.15
N SER A 520 -17.46 -53.15 -26.10
CA SER A 520 -16.55 -53.98 -26.82
C SER A 520 -16.48 -53.54 -28.28
N ASN A 521 -15.33 -53.36 -28.67
CA ASN A 521 -14.58 -54.20 -29.63
C ASN A 521 -14.92 -54.11 -31.11
N ASP A 522 -13.89 -53.73 -31.74
CA ASP A 522 -13.17 -54.40 -32.81
C ASP A 522 -13.67 -54.30 -34.27
N SER A 523 -12.66 -53.98 -35.00
CA SER A 523 -12.23 -54.55 -36.31
C SER A 523 -12.92 -54.05 -37.59
N ASN A 524 -12.16 -53.54 -38.45
CA ASN A 524 -11.56 -54.02 -39.66
C ASN A 524 -11.27 -52.89 -40.62
N CYS A 525 -10.04 -52.69 -40.95
CA CYS A 525 -9.33 -53.19 -42.15
C CYS A 525 -10.13 -53.13 -43.46
N ASP A 526 -9.71 -52.30 -44.34
CA ASP A 526 -9.07 -52.63 -45.62
C ASP A 526 -8.88 -51.38 -46.50
N ARG A 527 -7.65 -51.13 -46.83
CA ARG A 527 -6.96 -51.10 -48.13
C ARG A 527 -7.73 -50.58 -49.37
N MET A 528 -7.11 -49.67 -50.03
CA MET A 528 -6.54 -49.67 -51.40
C MET A 528 -6.29 -48.21 -51.79
N ASP A 529 -5.12 -47.81 -52.06
CA ASP A 529 -4.08 -48.05 -53.04
C ASP A 529 -4.23 -47.19 -54.30
N HIS A 530 -3.07 -46.75 -54.77
CA HIS A 530 -2.68 -46.17 -56.09
C HIS A 530 -2.91 -44.64 -56.23
N GLY A 531 -1.92 -43.93 -56.57
CA GLY A 531 -0.72 -43.85 -57.31
C GLY A 531 -0.46 -42.38 -57.55
N GLY A 532 0.68 -41.88 -57.49
CA GLY A 532 1.91 -42.13 -58.21
C GLY A 532 2.20 -40.94 -59.13
N HIS A 533 3.24 -40.24 -58.85
CA HIS A 533 4.26 -39.72 -59.78
C HIS A 533 4.92 -38.43 -59.28
N GLY A 534 6.12 -38.52 -58.79
CA GLY A 534 7.12 -37.47 -58.99
C GLY A 534 7.74 -37.64 -60.36
N PRO A 535 8.81 -37.01 -60.77
CA PRO A 535 9.81 -36.23 -60.05
C PRO A 535 10.43 -35.08 -60.90
N LYS A 536 11.57 -34.55 -60.35
CA LYS A 536 12.72 -33.87 -61.01
C LYS A 536 12.83 -32.36 -60.76
N ARG A 537 13.85 -32.04 -60.00
CA ARG A 537 15.21 -31.58 -60.32
C ARG A 537 15.30 -30.33 -61.20
N GLY A 538 15.99 -29.35 -60.61
CA GLY A 538 16.60 -28.23 -61.35
C GLY A 538 17.45 -27.37 -60.42
N ARG A 539 18.75 -27.71 -60.38
CA ARG A 539 19.82 -26.83 -59.89
C ARG A 539 19.96 -25.62 -60.80
N THR A 540 20.34 -24.46 -60.32
CA THR A 540 21.52 -23.75 -60.83
C THR A 540 21.94 -22.64 -59.87
N ASN A 541 23.24 -22.54 -59.67
CA ASN A 541 24.07 -21.55 -58.98
C ASN A 541 24.06 -20.20 -59.69
N ALA A 542 24.42 -19.16 -58.91
CA ALA A 542 25.44 -18.13 -59.25
C ALA A 542 25.45 -17.10 -58.08
N GLU A 543 26.44 -17.09 -57.27
CA GLU A 543 27.65 -16.24 -57.11
C GLU A 543 27.55 -14.80 -57.60
N SER A 544 27.79 -13.89 -56.64
CA SER A 544 28.74 -12.74 -56.66
C SER A 544 28.48 -11.88 -55.44
N ASP A 545 29.29 -11.90 -54.45
CA ASP A 545 30.62 -11.32 -54.17
C ASP A 545 30.71 -9.81 -54.42
N ARG A 546 31.03 -9.08 -53.32
CA ARG A 546 31.71 -7.79 -53.10
C ARG A 546 31.04 -7.06 -51.94
N GLY A 547 31.68 -6.69 -50.84
CA GLY A 547 33.07 -6.46 -50.53
C GLY A 547 33.04 -5.50 -49.34
N VAL A 548 33.70 -5.87 -48.27
CA VAL A 548 34.00 -5.04 -47.09
C VAL A 548 35.08 -4.00 -47.48
N PRO A 549 35.12 -2.82 -46.82
CA PRO A 549 36.38 -2.50 -46.18
C PRO A 549 36.29 -2.04 -44.72
N LEU A 550 37.07 -2.69 -43.91
CA LEU A 550 37.72 -2.24 -42.71
C LEU A 550 38.55 -0.96 -42.97
N LEU A 551 38.52 0.01 -42.09
CA LEU A 551 39.61 0.95 -41.89
C LEU A 551 39.81 1.20 -40.40
N ASP A 552 40.99 0.81 -40.02
CA ASP A 552 41.70 0.90 -38.75
C ASP A 552 42.51 2.22 -38.68
N ARG A 553 42.97 2.53 -37.44
CA ARG A 553 44.05 3.47 -37.04
C ARG A 553 43.64 4.94 -36.82
N SER A 554 44.14 5.62 -35.86
CA SER A 554 45.27 5.44 -34.87
C SER A 554 45.38 6.69 -33.98
N LEU A 555 45.74 6.46 -32.72
CA LEU A 555 46.71 7.20 -31.90
C LEU A 555 46.83 8.72 -31.99
N HIS A 556 46.62 9.39 -30.82
CA HIS A 556 47.64 10.32 -30.33
C HIS A 556 47.72 10.32 -28.78
N ARG A 557 48.90 9.94 -28.31
CA ARG A 557 49.44 10.12 -26.94
C ARG A 557 49.85 11.58 -26.75
N THR A 558 49.61 12.12 -25.54
CA THR A 558 50.61 13.00 -24.92
C THR A 558 50.68 12.74 -23.41
N ARG A 559 51.92 12.64 -22.98
CA ARG A 559 52.44 12.34 -21.66
C ARG A 559 52.42 13.58 -20.74
N GLY A 560 52.35 13.30 -19.43
CA GLY A 560 52.76 14.26 -18.39
C GLY A 560 52.59 13.66 -17.00
N ARG A 561 53.60 13.21 -16.49
CA ARG A 561 54.32 12.68 -15.35
C ARG A 561 54.08 13.42 -14.02
N HIS A 562 54.22 12.59 -13.00
CA HIS A 562 54.69 12.69 -11.58
C HIS A 562 53.52 12.64 -10.57
N GLY A 563 53.56 11.82 -9.48
CA GLY A 563 54.53 10.92 -8.91
C GLY A 563 54.10 10.54 -7.49
N SER A 564 54.59 9.36 -7.06
CA SER A 564 54.72 8.86 -5.67
C SER A 564 53.45 8.48 -4.88
N ASP A 565 53.13 7.22 -4.81
CA ASP A 565 53.66 6.18 -3.89
C ASP A 565 53.36 6.43 -2.40
N ARG A 566 52.46 5.59 -1.86
CA ARG A 566 52.63 4.89 -0.58
C ARG A 566 51.48 3.93 -0.28
N ARG A 567 51.82 2.67 -0.43
CA ARG A 567 51.06 1.50 0.11
C ARG A 567 51.11 1.52 1.65
N ARG A 568 50.04 1.11 2.30
CA ARG A 568 50.09 0.36 3.56
C ARG A 568 48.95 -0.66 3.66
N PRO A 569 49.24 -1.81 4.31
CA PRO A 569 48.42 -3.02 4.19
C PRO A 569 47.42 -3.19 5.35
N ALA A 570 46.47 -4.09 5.16
CA ALA A 570 45.52 -4.60 6.14
C ALA A 570 46.22 -5.44 7.23
N PRO A 571 45.72 -5.51 8.47
CA PRO A 571 46.14 -6.53 9.42
C PRO A 571 45.16 -7.72 9.47
N ALA A 572 45.82 -8.86 9.64
CA ALA A 572 45.26 -10.21 9.68
C ALA A 572 44.60 -10.54 11.03
N ILE A 573 43.67 -11.49 10.90
CA ILE A 573 43.00 -12.25 11.95
C ILE A 573 44.01 -13.13 12.71
N ALA A 574 43.95 -13.14 14.05
CA ALA A 574 44.52 -14.19 14.87
C ALA A 574 43.48 -14.77 15.84
N ARG A 575 43.36 -16.11 15.82
CA ARG A 575 42.54 -16.95 16.68
C ARG A 575 43.26 -17.40 17.93
N GLY A 576 42.53 -17.47 19.07
CA GLY A 576 42.49 -18.48 20.11
C GLY A 576 43.54 -18.43 21.23
N PRO A 577 43.47 -19.26 22.31
CA PRO A 577 42.26 -19.92 22.87
C PRO A 577 42.17 -19.85 24.43
N CYS A 578 41.03 -20.28 24.96
CA CYS A 578 40.68 -21.00 26.22
C CYS A 578 41.42 -20.74 27.55
N GLY A 579 40.60 -20.57 28.60
CA GLY A 579 40.76 -21.22 29.88
C GLY A 579 40.42 -20.37 31.10
N PRO A 580 39.79 -20.96 32.11
CA PRO A 580 39.09 -20.26 33.17
C PRO A 580 39.89 -20.13 34.46
N ARG A 581 39.55 -19.13 35.31
CA ARG A 581 39.74 -19.27 36.77
C ARG A 581 38.87 -18.36 37.62
N ARG A 582 38.40 -18.94 38.65
CA ARG A 582 37.62 -18.54 39.82
C ARG A 582 38.34 -17.57 40.76
N GLY A 583 37.54 -16.95 41.63
CA GLY A 583 37.94 -16.49 42.98
C GLY A 583 37.58 -15.00 43.13
N SER A 584 36.72 -14.65 43.92
CA SER A 584 36.30 -14.73 45.31
C SER A 584 36.39 -13.34 45.97
N LEU A 585 35.21 -12.93 46.51
CA LEU A 585 34.97 -12.23 47.79
C LEU A 585 35.88 -11.06 48.23
N THR A 586 35.29 -9.90 48.52
CA THR A 586 35.14 -9.37 49.88
C THR A 586 34.39 -8.04 49.94
N HIS A 587 33.42 -8.04 50.80
CA HIS A 587 32.76 -7.05 51.65
C HIS A 587 33.31 -5.60 51.81
N GLY A 588 32.40 -4.63 51.66
CA GLY A 588 31.83 -3.64 52.57
C GLY A 588 32.70 -2.52 53.13
N PRO A 589 32.17 -1.60 53.95
CA PRO A 589 30.86 -0.91 53.86
C PRO A 589 30.92 0.64 54.05
N LEU A 590 29.75 1.33 53.87
CA LEU A 590 29.20 2.51 54.58
C LEU A 590 30.02 3.79 54.80
N ARG A 591 29.42 4.95 54.43
CA ARG A 591 29.01 6.14 55.19
C ARG A 591 28.74 7.29 54.23
N ASP A 592 27.56 7.79 54.15
CA ASP A 592 26.89 8.87 54.89
C ASP A 592 27.61 10.23 54.94
N HIS A 593 26.86 11.22 54.51
CA HIS A 593 26.65 12.65 54.87
C HIS A 593 26.42 13.46 53.61
N GLY A 594 25.40 14.19 53.35
CA GLY A 594 24.50 14.94 54.24
C GLY A 594 24.59 16.44 53.91
N HIS A 595 23.47 17.06 53.54
CA HIS A 595 23.08 18.51 53.56
C HIS A 595 23.85 19.46 52.61
N ALA A 596 23.15 20.19 51.89
CA ALA A 596 22.21 21.31 51.91
C ALA A 596 22.85 22.51 51.21
N GLU A 597 22.26 23.04 50.24
CA GLU A 597 21.49 24.26 50.04
C GLU A 597 20.81 24.22 48.64
#